data_0637577b300296e439070a541ef1fad9
#
_entry.id   0637577b300296e439070a541ef1fad9
#
_cell.length_a   1.000
_cell.length_b   1.000
_cell.length_c   1.000
_cell.angle_alpha   90.00
_cell.angle_beta   90.00
_cell.angle_gamma   90.00
#
_symmetry.space_group_name_H-M   'P 1'
#
loop_
_entity.id
_entity.type
_entity.pdbx_description
1 polymer ?
#
loop_
_entity_poly.entity_id
_entity_poly.type
_entity_poly.pdbx_seq_one_letter_code
_entity_poly.pdbx_strand_id
1 'polypeptide(L)'
;MEATIGFKPGVWQKEINVSDFIRNNYTEYTGDESFLTPATEATNQLWAELSEMFKAEREKGIYDAETKKPSQIDAYGAGYINKNLEKIVGIQTDKPLKRAIFPNGGIRMVEDGLKAYGYKLDEATKEIYTKYRVTHNEGVFSAYNSPIRKARNSGIVTGLPDAYGRGRIIGDYRRVPLYGVDFLIKDRQDYFENMDCDGMNEEIVRLREEITMQINALKALKKMAESYGFDISKPATNAKEAIQWLYFAYLAATKDQNGAAMSIGRVSTFLDIYIERDIKRGVLTEIEAQELIDHFVMKLRIIRFLRTPEYDSLFSGDPVWVTESIGGLNKDGGSYVTKNSFRLLHTLYNLGASPEPNLTVLWSEKLPENWKKYCAKVSIDTSSLQYENDDLMRDCFNDDYGIACCVSPMTLGKQMQYFGARANLPKALLYAINGGIDELTKVQVTPEMPKVEGEYLDFDDVWNK
;
A
#
# COMPACT_ATOMS: atom_id res chain seq x y z
N MET A 1 2.99 27.78 14.55
CA MET A 1 1.74 28.54 14.68
C MET A 1 0.96 28.64 13.36
N GLU A 2 1.61 28.87 12.23
CA GLU A 2 0.93 29.04 10.93
C GLU A 2 0.22 27.76 10.45
N ALA A 3 0.84 26.60 10.64
CA ALA A 3 0.31 25.30 10.23
C ALA A 3 -0.98 24.86 10.96
N THR A 4 -1.24 25.40 12.14
CA THR A 4 -2.44 25.05 12.95
C THR A 4 -3.57 26.06 12.83
N ILE A 5 -3.39 27.13 12.05
CA ILE A 5 -4.41 28.16 11.86
C ILE A 5 -5.66 27.54 11.20
N GLY A 6 -6.80 27.75 11.83
CA GLY A 6 -8.10 27.26 11.35
C GLY A 6 -8.47 25.84 11.82
N PHE A 7 -7.62 25.17 12.58
CA PHE A 7 -7.95 23.88 13.19
C PHE A 7 -8.38 24.03 14.64
N LYS A 8 -9.32 23.19 15.05
CA LYS A 8 -9.74 23.11 16.45
C LYS A 8 -8.67 22.40 17.27
N PRO A 9 -8.38 22.91 18.48
CA PRO A 9 -7.40 22.28 19.36
C PRO A 9 -7.88 20.90 19.84
N GLY A 10 -6.93 20.08 20.28
CA GLY A 10 -7.21 18.74 20.82
C GLY A 10 -5.97 18.10 21.41
N VAL A 11 -6.12 16.84 21.76
CA VAL A 11 -5.01 16.01 22.28
C VAL A 11 -3.91 15.86 21.25
N TRP A 12 -4.27 15.85 19.96
CA TRP A 12 -3.34 15.78 18.83
C TRP A 12 -2.22 16.83 18.84
N GLN A 13 -2.42 17.96 19.54
CA GLN A 13 -1.40 19.01 19.69
C GLN A 13 -0.31 18.67 20.72
N LYS A 14 -0.59 17.70 21.60
CA LYS A 14 0.30 17.33 22.71
C LYS A 14 0.97 15.98 22.49
N GLU A 15 0.35 15.08 21.75
CA GLU A 15 0.83 13.76 21.43
C GLU A 15 0.43 13.36 19.99
N ILE A 16 1.04 12.30 19.46
CA ILE A 16 0.69 11.78 18.14
C ILE A 16 -0.69 11.11 18.21
N ASN A 17 -1.73 11.83 17.77
CA ASN A 17 -3.10 11.35 17.77
C ASN A 17 -3.89 11.87 16.57
N VAL A 18 -3.71 11.21 15.42
CA VAL A 18 -4.37 11.58 14.16
C VAL A 18 -5.88 11.42 14.23
N SER A 19 -6.37 10.40 14.94
CA SER A 19 -7.82 10.18 15.11
C SER A 19 -8.50 11.31 15.88
N ASP A 20 -7.83 11.88 16.90
CA ASP A 20 -8.32 13.07 17.61
C ASP A 20 -8.37 14.29 16.70
N PHE A 21 -7.33 14.51 15.88
CA PHE A 21 -7.32 15.58 14.89
C PHE A 21 -8.50 15.47 13.91
N ILE A 22 -8.72 14.28 13.35
CA ILE A 22 -9.82 14.04 12.41
C ILE A 22 -11.16 14.32 13.08
N ARG A 23 -11.44 13.70 14.22
CA ARG A 23 -12.73 13.87 14.93
C ARG A 23 -13.06 15.32 15.25
N ASN A 24 -12.05 16.10 15.62
CA ASN A 24 -12.27 17.51 15.97
C ASN A 24 -12.46 18.43 14.77
N ASN A 25 -11.96 18.06 13.60
CA ASN A 25 -11.81 19.00 12.49
C ASN A 25 -12.55 18.62 11.20
N TYR A 26 -12.95 17.36 11.00
CA TYR A 26 -13.66 16.99 9.79
C TYR A 26 -15.08 17.55 9.76
N THR A 27 -15.64 17.64 8.57
CA THR A 27 -17.03 18.01 8.33
C THR A 27 -17.71 16.93 7.51
N GLU A 28 -18.70 16.27 8.07
CA GLU A 28 -19.51 15.32 7.33
C GLU A 28 -20.19 15.99 6.15
N TYR A 29 -20.23 15.31 5.01
CA TYR A 29 -20.89 15.79 3.81
C TYR A 29 -22.07 14.90 3.44
N THR A 30 -23.25 15.49 3.41
CA THR A 30 -24.52 14.82 3.07
C THR A 30 -25.10 15.29 1.72
N GLY A 31 -24.44 16.26 1.06
CA GLY A 31 -24.82 16.74 -0.26
C GLY A 31 -24.52 15.74 -1.38
N ASP A 32 -24.74 16.16 -2.59
CA ASP A 32 -24.54 15.36 -3.80
C ASP A 32 -23.23 15.69 -4.54
N GLU A 33 -23.02 15.10 -5.70
CA GLU A 33 -21.85 15.24 -6.53
C GLU A 33 -21.74 16.54 -7.35
N SER A 34 -22.67 17.48 -7.20
CA SER A 34 -22.78 18.68 -8.05
C SER A 34 -21.57 19.64 -7.99
N PHE A 35 -20.78 19.58 -6.94
CA PHE A 35 -19.55 20.39 -6.78
C PHE A 35 -18.33 19.82 -7.53
N LEU A 36 -18.39 18.56 -7.99
CA LEU A 36 -17.29 17.89 -8.68
C LEU A 36 -16.99 18.56 -10.02
N THR A 37 -15.72 18.61 -10.35
CA THR A 37 -15.25 19.29 -11.57
C THR A 37 -14.57 18.31 -12.52
N PRO A 38 -14.65 18.54 -13.83
CA PRO A 38 -13.89 17.75 -14.79
C PRO A 38 -12.39 17.95 -14.63
N ALA A 39 -11.61 17.05 -15.21
CA ALA A 39 -10.16 17.16 -15.27
C ALA A 39 -9.74 18.47 -15.94
N THR A 40 -8.71 19.12 -15.39
CA THR A 40 -8.11 20.32 -15.99
C THR A 40 -7.35 19.95 -17.27
N GLU A 41 -7.04 20.95 -18.10
CA GLU A 41 -6.20 20.74 -19.28
C GLU A 41 -4.83 20.17 -18.91
N ALA A 42 -4.20 20.66 -17.82
CA ALA A 42 -2.93 20.15 -17.32
C ALA A 42 -3.04 18.67 -16.87
N THR A 43 -4.13 18.31 -16.18
CA THR A 43 -4.45 16.92 -15.85
C THR A 43 -4.57 16.05 -17.08
N ASN A 44 -5.35 16.48 -18.08
CA ASN A 44 -5.55 15.74 -19.32
C ASN A 44 -4.24 15.55 -20.10
N GLN A 45 -3.41 16.59 -20.20
CA GLN A 45 -2.11 16.50 -20.87
C GLN A 45 -1.18 15.54 -20.13
N LEU A 46 -1.04 15.66 -18.83
CA LEU A 46 -0.18 14.78 -18.03
C LEU A 46 -0.66 13.32 -18.11
N TRP A 47 -1.98 13.10 -18.08
CA TRP A 47 -2.56 11.76 -18.21
C TRP A 47 -2.35 11.17 -19.60
N ALA A 48 -2.41 11.99 -20.65
CA ALA A 48 -2.11 11.55 -22.01
C ALA A 48 -0.64 11.11 -22.17
N GLU A 49 0.32 11.91 -21.66
CA GLU A 49 1.73 11.54 -21.66
C GLU A 49 1.97 10.21 -20.93
N LEU A 50 1.35 10.03 -19.74
CA LEU A 50 1.46 8.81 -18.96
C LEU A 50 0.80 7.61 -19.67
N SER A 51 -0.32 7.82 -20.33
CA SER A 51 -1.03 6.78 -21.09
C SER A 51 -0.20 6.26 -22.26
N GLU A 52 0.56 7.10 -22.94
CA GLU A 52 1.51 6.66 -23.98
C GLU A 52 2.66 5.82 -23.37
N MET A 53 3.14 6.17 -22.17
CA MET A 53 4.13 5.35 -21.47
C MET A 53 3.55 3.97 -21.08
N PHE A 54 2.30 3.89 -20.64
CA PHE A 54 1.63 2.62 -20.36
C PHE A 54 1.43 1.75 -21.61
N LYS A 55 1.11 2.36 -22.76
CA LYS A 55 1.02 1.62 -24.03
C LYS A 55 2.38 1.02 -24.41
N ALA A 56 3.44 1.83 -24.36
CA ALA A 56 4.80 1.36 -24.62
C ALA A 56 5.25 0.27 -23.65
N GLU A 57 4.89 0.38 -22.37
CA GLU A 57 5.14 -0.65 -21.35
C GLU A 57 4.43 -1.95 -21.70
N ARG A 58 3.15 -1.88 -22.09
CA ARG A 58 2.35 -3.06 -22.45
C ARG A 58 2.93 -3.82 -23.66
N GLU A 59 3.50 -3.11 -24.62
CA GLU A 59 4.14 -3.72 -25.77
C GLU A 59 5.46 -4.42 -25.44
N LYS A 60 6.22 -3.90 -24.47
CA LYS A 60 7.54 -4.40 -24.07
C LYS A 60 7.54 -5.34 -22.87
N GLY A 61 6.44 -5.40 -22.14
CA GLY A 61 6.30 -6.08 -20.85
C GLY A 61 6.62 -5.19 -19.64
N ILE A 62 7.74 -4.45 -19.66
CA ILE A 62 8.05 -3.37 -18.72
C ILE A 62 8.62 -2.17 -19.46
N TYR A 63 8.52 -0.97 -18.88
CA TYR A 63 9.00 0.25 -19.51
C TYR A 63 10.54 0.36 -19.44
N ASP A 64 11.11 0.19 -18.25
CA ASP A 64 12.54 0.21 -17.94
C ASP A 64 12.81 -0.47 -16.59
N ALA A 65 14.05 -0.86 -16.32
CA ALA A 65 14.46 -1.47 -15.06
C ALA A 65 15.82 -0.97 -14.57
N GLU A 66 15.94 -0.82 -13.25
CA GLU A 66 17.22 -0.64 -12.57
C GLU A 66 17.97 -1.98 -12.50
N THR A 67 19.28 -1.95 -12.66
CA THR A 67 20.10 -3.17 -12.67
C THR A 67 21.23 -3.18 -11.65
N LYS A 68 21.52 -2.02 -11.04
CA LYS A 68 22.70 -1.84 -10.17
C LYS A 68 22.35 -1.38 -8.78
N LYS A 69 21.47 -0.38 -8.68
CA LYS A 69 21.21 0.34 -7.43
C LYS A 69 20.03 -0.27 -6.69
N PRO A 70 20.25 -0.90 -5.51
CA PRO A 70 19.16 -1.35 -4.66
C PRO A 70 18.24 -0.19 -4.26
N SER A 71 16.93 -0.45 -4.22
CA SER A 71 15.96 0.55 -3.80
C SER A 71 16.13 0.88 -2.33
N GLN A 72 16.14 2.17 -2.03
CA GLN A 72 16.11 2.77 -0.69
C GLN A 72 15.38 4.11 -0.80
N ILE A 73 14.96 4.66 0.32
CA ILE A 73 14.17 5.90 0.37
C ILE A 73 14.83 7.03 -0.43
N ASP A 74 16.12 7.27 -0.21
CA ASP A 74 16.91 8.34 -0.83
C ASP A 74 17.90 7.86 -1.90
N ALA A 75 17.68 6.65 -2.46
CA ALA A 75 18.59 6.08 -3.45
C ALA A 75 18.66 6.86 -4.76
N TYR A 76 17.57 7.54 -5.13
CA TYR A 76 17.45 8.26 -6.39
C TYR A 76 17.26 9.76 -6.15
N GLY A 77 17.79 10.57 -7.06
CA GLY A 77 17.44 11.98 -7.14
C GLY A 77 15.99 12.19 -7.60
N ALA A 78 15.56 13.46 -7.65
CA ALA A 78 14.21 13.80 -8.08
C ALA A 78 13.95 13.37 -9.53
N GLY A 79 12.86 12.63 -9.74
CA GLY A 79 12.34 12.24 -11.04
C GLY A 79 10.92 12.73 -11.24
N TYR A 80 10.52 12.90 -12.49
CA TYR A 80 9.23 13.49 -12.86
C TYR A 80 8.62 12.73 -14.04
N ILE A 81 7.29 12.77 -14.16
CA ILE A 81 6.60 12.44 -15.42
C ILE A 81 6.79 13.64 -16.36
N ASN A 82 6.29 14.80 -15.93
CA ASN A 82 6.49 16.09 -16.58
C ASN A 82 6.56 17.19 -15.52
N LYS A 83 7.77 17.70 -15.25
CA LYS A 83 8.02 18.65 -14.16
C LYS A 83 7.16 19.92 -14.22
N ASN A 84 6.76 20.35 -15.42
CA ASN A 84 6.02 21.59 -15.60
C ASN A 84 4.51 21.43 -15.36
N LEU A 85 3.99 20.22 -15.45
CA LEU A 85 2.56 19.93 -15.32
C LEU A 85 2.19 19.37 -13.95
N GLU A 86 3.11 18.64 -13.31
CA GLU A 86 2.82 17.95 -12.07
C GLU A 86 2.51 18.88 -10.90
N LYS A 87 1.36 18.71 -10.28
CA LYS A 87 0.99 19.39 -9.02
C LYS A 87 1.49 18.62 -7.78
N ILE A 88 1.49 17.29 -7.87
CA ILE A 88 2.06 16.36 -6.89
C ILE A 88 3.25 15.66 -7.56
N VAL A 89 4.41 15.71 -6.93
CA VAL A 89 5.67 15.18 -7.47
C VAL A 89 6.16 13.97 -6.68
N GLY A 90 7.06 13.22 -7.29
CA GLY A 90 7.67 12.03 -6.70
C GLY A 90 7.39 10.80 -7.54
N ILE A 91 8.45 10.03 -7.79
CA ILE A 91 8.38 8.73 -8.47
C ILE A 91 9.32 7.73 -7.79
N GLN A 92 9.11 6.46 -8.06
CA GLN A 92 9.80 5.36 -7.37
C GLN A 92 11.31 5.32 -7.65
N THR A 93 11.72 5.70 -8.85
CA THR A 93 13.13 5.79 -9.28
C THR A 93 13.45 7.18 -9.83
N ASP A 94 14.39 7.30 -10.71
CA ASP A 94 14.76 8.53 -11.43
C ASP A 94 13.95 8.75 -12.72
N LYS A 95 13.20 7.71 -13.17
CA LYS A 95 12.34 7.77 -14.36
C LYS A 95 10.96 7.18 -14.10
N PRO A 96 9.90 7.69 -14.75
CA PRO A 96 8.57 7.09 -14.67
C PRO A 96 8.60 5.62 -15.11
N LEU A 97 7.81 4.77 -14.44
CA LEU A 97 7.64 3.35 -14.74
C LEU A 97 8.93 2.50 -14.77
N LYS A 98 10.10 3.06 -14.49
CA LYS A 98 11.32 2.29 -14.32
C LYS A 98 11.24 1.47 -13.04
N ARG A 99 11.33 0.15 -13.15
CA ARG A 99 11.28 -0.79 -12.01
C ARG A 99 12.52 -0.66 -11.14
N ALA A 100 12.30 -0.52 -9.84
CA ALA A 100 13.37 -0.60 -8.84
C ALA A 100 13.70 -2.07 -8.54
N ILE A 101 14.94 -2.34 -8.09
CA ILE A 101 15.35 -3.65 -7.60
C ILE A 101 15.40 -3.69 -6.07
N PHE A 102 14.96 -4.81 -5.50
CA PHE A 102 14.88 -5.03 -4.05
C PHE A 102 15.62 -6.32 -3.64
N PRO A 103 16.96 -6.36 -3.72
CA PRO A 103 17.73 -7.58 -3.49
C PRO A 103 17.61 -8.15 -2.08
N ASN A 104 17.37 -7.31 -1.06
CA ASN A 104 17.16 -7.74 0.34
C ASN A 104 15.99 -8.73 0.46
N GLY A 105 14.97 -8.61 -0.41
CA GLY A 105 13.83 -9.50 -0.46
C GLY A 105 14.17 -10.89 -0.99
N GLY A 106 14.99 -10.95 -2.05
CA GLY A 106 15.40 -12.19 -2.69
C GLY A 106 16.17 -11.90 -3.95
N ILE A 107 17.48 -12.13 -3.93
CA ILE A 107 18.37 -11.83 -5.08
C ILE A 107 17.96 -12.63 -6.32
N ARG A 108 17.56 -13.89 -6.16
CA ARG A 108 17.09 -14.73 -7.28
C ARG A 108 15.84 -14.17 -7.94
N MET A 109 14.89 -13.65 -7.15
CA MET A 109 13.68 -13.03 -7.71
C MET A 109 14.00 -11.80 -8.54
N VAL A 110 14.98 -11.00 -8.11
CA VAL A 110 15.48 -9.85 -8.88
C VAL A 110 16.14 -10.30 -10.17
N GLU A 111 17.01 -11.30 -10.11
CA GLU A 111 17.72 -11.84 -11.29
C GLU A 111 16.74 -12.44 -12.30
N ASP A 112 15.79 -13.25 -11.85
CA ASP A 112 14.79 -13.87 -12.70
C ASP A 112 13.87 -12.82 -13.35
N GLY A 113 13.42 -11.81 -12.58
CA GLY A 113 12.61 -10.72 -13.11
C GLY A 113 13.35 -9.88 -14.15
N LEU A 114 14.59 -9.51 -13.90
CA LEU A 114 15.43 -8.78 -14.86
C LEU A 114 15.65 -9.59 -16.14
N LYS A 115 16.03 -10.86 -15.99
CA LYS A 115 16.30 -11.77 -17.11
C LYS A 115 15.06 -11.97 -18.00
N ALA A 116 13.89 -12.07 -17.42
CA ALA A 116 12.64 -12.26 -18.16
C ALA A 116 12.35 -11.13 -19.17
N TYR A 117 12.84 -9.92 -18.88
CA TYR A 117 12.69 -8.74 -19.75
C TYR A 117 13.98 -8.33 -20.48
N GLY A 118 14.99 -9.21 -20.52
CA GLY A 118 16.23 -8.99 -21.27
C GLY A 118 17.27 -8.11 -20.56
N TYR A 119 17.09 -7.83 -19.27
CA TYR A 119 18.05 -7.10 -18.45
C TYR A 119 18.98 -8.06 -17.71
N LYS A 120 20.15 -7.58 -17.28
CA LYS A 120 21.13 -8.33 -16.50
C LYS A 120 21.43 -7.60 -15.19
N LEU A 121 21.31 -8.32 -14.07
CA LEU A 121 21.75 -7.81 -12.78
C LEU A 121 23.25 -7.55 -12.77
N ASP A 122 23.65 -6.40 -12.23
CA ASP A 122 25.06 -6.04 -12.04
C ASP A 122 25.78 -7.06 -11.14
N GLU A 123 26.96 -7.51 -11.59
CA GLU A 123 27.70 -8.59 -10.91
C GLU A 123 28.18 -8.19 -9.51
N ALA A 124 28.59 -6.93 -9.31
CA ALA A 124 29.01 -6.46 -8.00
C ALA A 124 27.81 -6.42 -7.00
N THR A 125 26.65 -5.98 -7.48
CA THR A 125 25.42 -6.03 -6.70
C THR A 125 25.03 -7.47 -6.38
N LYS A 126 25.09 -8.37 -7.37
CA LYS A 126 24.83 -9.79 -7.16
C LYS A 126 25.77 -10.39 -6.11
N GLU A 127 27.06 -10.10 -6.18
CA GLU A 127 28.06 -10.61 -5.22
C GLU A 127 27.74 -10.20 -3.78
N ILE A 128 27.32 -8.94 -3.55
CA ILE A 128 26.93 -8.46 -2.22
C ILE A 128 25.84 -9.33 -1.60
N TYR A 129 24.81 -9.63 -2.37
CA TYR A 129 23.62 -10.34 -1.88
C TYR A 129 23.68 -11.87 -2.01
N THR A 130 24.72 -12.42 -2.59
CA THR A 130 24.95 -13.87 -2.61
C THR A 130 26.10 -14.31 -1.72
N LYS A 131 27.10 -13.45 -1.50
CA LYS A 131 28.31 -13.79 -0.75
C LYS A 131 28.35 -13.22 0.67
N TYR A 132 27.88 -11.98 0.84
CA TYR A 132 28.03 -11.26 2.11
C TYR A 132 26.74 -11.09 2.89
N ARG A 133 25.58 -11.35 2.29
CA ARG A 133 24.27 -11.22 2.91
C ARG A 133 23.41 -12.43 2.64
N VAL A 134 22.55 -12.74 3.60
CA VAL A 134 21.43 -13.69 3.42
C VAL A 134 20.19 -12.86 3.13
N THR A 135 19.59 -13.05 1.97
CA THR A 135 18.34 -12.39 1.64
C THR A 135 17.17 -13.02 2.38
N HIS A 136 16.06 -12.30 2.51
CA HIS A 136 14.88 -12.82 3.21
C HIS A 136 14.45 -14.20 2.69
N ASN A 137 14.32 -14.35 1.38
CA ASN A 137 13.88 -15.61 0.78
C ASN A 137 14.85 -16.75 1.03
N GLU A 138 16.15 -16.50 0.97
CA GLU A 138 17.16 -17.54 1.24
C GLU A 138 17.12 -17.99 2.71
N GLY A 139 16.98 -17.04 3.64
CA GLY A 139 16.79 -17.34 5.06
C GLY A 139 15.55 -18.20 5.29
N VAL A 140 14.42 -17.84 4.68
CA VAL A 140 13.17 -18.62 4.77
C VAL A 140 13.34 -20.01 4.17
N PHE A 141 13.91 -20.12 2.96
CA PHE A 141 14.13 -21.43 2.34
C PHE A 141 15.09 -22.31 3.10
N SER A 142 16.08 -21.75 3.80
CA SER A 142 16.98 -22.53 4.65
C SER A 142 16.25 -23.14 5.85
N ALA A 143 15.20 -22.51 6.35
CA ALA A 143 14.39 -22.96 7.46
C ALA A 143 13.34 -24.04 7.06
N TYR A 144 13.02 -24.20 5.77
CA TYR A 144 12.04 -25.17 5.33
C TYR A 144 12.56 -26.61 5.39
N ASN A 145 11.87 -27.44 6.14
CA ASN A 145 12.12 -28.88 6.17
C ASN A 145 11.54 -29.59 4.92
N SER A 146 11.82 -30.89 4.80
CA SER A 146 11.37 -31.69 3.63
C SER A 146 9.85 -31.71 3.44
N PRO A 147 9.01 -31.92 4.47
CA PRO A 147 7.55 -31.86 4.35
C PRO A 147 7.04 -30.51 3.80
N ILE A 148 7.53 -29.39 4.34
CA ILE A 148 7.13 -28.06 3.85
C ILE A 148 7.52 -27.85 2.38
N ARG A 149 8.73 -28.29 1.99
CA ARG A 149 9.18 -28.20 0.60
C ARG A 149 8.32 -29.03 -0.35
N LYS A 150 7.94 -30.24 0.07
CA LYS A 150 7.03 -31.10 -0.70
C LYS A 150 5.65 -30.45 -0.88
N ALA A 151 5.06 -29.98 0.23
CA ALA A 151 3.77 -29.32 0.21
C ALA A 151 3.78 -28.05 -0.66
N ARG A 152 4.85 -27.25 -0.59
CA ARG A 152 5.02 -26.06 -1.43
C ARG A 152 5.14 -26.44 -2.92
N ASN A 153 5.99 -27.40 -3.26
CA ASN A 153 6.24 -27.80 -4.64
C ASN A 153 5.02 -28.44 -5.32
N SER A 154 4.18 -29.12 -4.56
CA SER A 154 2.93 -29.69 -5.05
C SER A 154 1.79 -28.66 -5.16
N GLY A 155 1.97 -27.47 -4.56
CA GLY A 155 0.96 -26.41 -4.58
C GLY A 155 -0.23 -26.64 -3.63
N ILE A 156 -0.17 -27.61 -2.69
CA ILE A 156 -1.19 -27.75 -1.63
C ILE A 156 -1.16 -26.56 -0.67
N VAL A 157 0.04 -26.02 -0.42
CA VAL A 157 0.25 -24.84 0.39
C VAL A 157 0.97 -23.78 -0.42
N THR A 158 0.40 -22.56 -0.46
CA THR A 158 0.96 -21.40 -1.14
C THR A 158 0.96 -20.19 -0.20
N GLY A 159 1.55 -19.09 -0.61
CA GLY A 159 1.60 -17.86 0.21
C GLY A 159 2.42 -17.99 1.48
N LEU A 160 3.33 -18.96 1.53
CA LEU A 160 4.29 -19.14 2.62
C LEU A 160 5.22 -17.92 2.79
N PRO A 161 5.97 -17.84 3.89
CA PRO A 161 6.91 -16.75 4.16
C PRO A 161 7.87 -16.39 3.02
N ASP A 162 8.22 -17.28 2.14
CA ASP A 162 9.03 -16.97 0.95
C ASP A 162 8.31 -16.06 -0.07
N ALA A 163 6.98 -16.10 -0.12
CA ALA A 163 6.19 -15.26 -1.00
C ALA A 163 5.64 -14.02 -0.29
N TYR A 164 5.10 -14.18 0.93
CA TYR A 164 4.37 -13.13 1.66
C TYR A 164 4.85 -12.92 3.10
N GLY A 165 5.90 -13.57 3.53
CA GLY A 165 6.29 -13.72 4.93
C GLY A 165 6.88 -12.51 5.59
N ARG A 166 6.66 -11.36 5.02
CA ARG A 166 6.92 -10.11 5.72
C ARG A 166 5.65 -9.65 6.37
N GLY A 167 5.75 -9.28 7.63
CA GLY A 167 4.66 -8.59 8.27
C GLY A 167 4.29 -7.35 7.45
N ARG A 168 3.01 -7.10 7.28
CA ARG A 168 2.49 -5.92 6.60
C ARG A 168 1.85 -5.01 7.59
N ILE A 169 2.13 -3.74 7.43
CA ILE A 169 1.49 -2.68 8.18
C ILE A 169 0.94 -1.68 7.18
N ILE A 170 -0.22 -1.12 7.46
CA ILE A 170 -0.64 0.10 6.80
C ILE A 170 -0.05 1.23 7.62
N GLY A 171 0.96 1.91 7.08
CA GLY A 171 1.60 3.04 7.74
C GLY A 171 0.61 4.18 7.96
N ASP A 172 0.74 4.89 9.07
CA ASP A 172 -0.05 6.11 9.26
C ASP A 172 0.67 7.30 8.62
N TYR A 173 0.56 7.40 7.30
CA TYR A 173 1.22 8.44 6.48
C TYR A 173 0.70 9.86 6.77
N ARG A 174 -0.46 9.99 7.42
CA ARG A 174 -1.08 11.25 7.85
C ARG A 174 -0.26 11.98 8.91
N ARG A 175 0.61 11.25 9.62
CA ARG A 175 1.49 11.83 10.65
C ARG A 175 2.47 12.85 10.07
N VAL A 176 3.00 12.62 8.86
CA VAL A 176 3.99 13.52 8.26
C VAL A 176 3.42 14.90 7.96
N PRO A 177 2.28 15.06 7.26
CA PRO A 177 1.68 16.39 7.08
C PRO A 177 1.18 17.03 8.36
N LEU A 178 0.75 16.25 9.36
CA LEU A 178 0.20 16.80 10.59
C LEU A 178 1.28 17.31 11.56
N TYR A 179 2.41 16.61 11.66
CA TYR A 179 3.44 16.91 12.67
C TYR A 179 4.76 17.40 12.10
N GLY A 180 5.07 17.08 10.82
CA GLY A 180 6.39 17.30 10.24
C GLY A 180 7.41 16.24 10.70
N VAL A 181 8.44 16.06 9.90
CA VAL A 181 9.43 14.99 10.13
C VAL A 181 10.30 15.24 11.36
N ASP A 182 10.65 16.50 11.65
CA ASP A 182 11.52 16.80 12.79
C ASP A 182 10.84 16.50 14.13
N PHE A 183 9.52 16.73 14.22
CA PHE A 183 8.74 16.32 15.41
C PHE A 183 8.72 14.80 15.56
N LEU A 184 8.50 14.07 14.47
CA LEU A 184 8.45 12.61 14.49
C LEU A 184 9.82 11.99 14.85
N ILE A 185 10.92 12.58 14.38
CA ILE A 185 12.28 12.16 14.78
C ILE A 185 12.48 12.40 16.27
N LYS A 186 12.11 13.59 16.77
CA LYS A 186 12.24 13.91 18.19
C LYS A 186 11.43 12.94 19.07
N ASP A 187 10.19 12.65 18.69
CA ASP A 187 9.33 11.68 19.41
C ASP A 187 10.00 10.30 19.52
N ARG A 188 10.63 9.81 18.44
CA ARG A 188 11.37 8.54 18.47
C ARG A 188 12.64 8.61 19.28
N GLN A 189 13.35 9.73 19.26
CA GLN A 189 14.53 9.95 20.10
C GLN A 189 14.16 9.99 21.59
N ASP A 190 13.12 10.75 21.94
CA ASP A 190 12.62 10.83 23.31
C ASP A 190 12.19 9.43 23.82
N TYR A 191 11.52 8.63 22.96
CA TYR A 191 11.17 7.24 23.30
C TYR A 191 12.41 6.38 23.49
N PHE A 192 13.41 6.48 22.63
CA PHE A 192 14.67 5.74 22.73
C PHE A 192 15.46 6.08 24.01
N GLU A 193 15.50 7.34 24.41
CA GLU A 193 16.21 7.83 25.58
C GLU A 193 15.52 7.46 26.90
N ASN A 194 14.18 7.46 26.90
CA ASN A 194 13.37 7.16 28.09
C ASN A 194 12.92 5.71 28.19
N MET A 195 13.41 4.83 27.31
CA MET A 195 13.09 3.42 27.35
C MET A 195 13.65 2.79 28.63
N ASP A 196 12.79 2.14 29.41
CA ASP A 196 13.20 1.37 30.57
C ASP A 196 13.99 0.12 30.11
N CYS A 197 15.23 0.04 30.56
CA CYS A 197 16.18 -1.01 30.15
C CYS A 197 16.85 -1.61 31.37
N ASP A 198 16.11 -2.34 32.20
CA ASP A 198 16.65 -3.13 33.31
C ASP A 198 17.52 -4.30 32.81
N GLY A 199 18.54 -3.99 32.05
CA GLY A 199 19.44 -4.93 31.43
C GLY A 199 19.30 -5.02 29.92
N MET A 200 20.39 -5.41 29.26
CA MET A 200 20.44 -5.50 27.80
C MET A 200 20.19 -6.95 27.37
N ASN A 201 18.92 -7.28 27.13
CA ASN A 201 18.50 -8.56 26.57
C ASN A 201 18.20 -8.46 25.06
N GLU A 202 17.91 -9.59 24.40
CA GLU A 202 17.64 -9.65 22.97
C GLU A 202 16.46 -8.74 22.55
N GLU A 203 15.39 -8.72 23.31
CA GLU A 203 14.19 -7.93 23.01
C GLU A 203 14.49 -6.43 23.02
N ILE A 204 15.21 -5.95 24.04
CA ILE A 204 15.62 -4.56 24.15
C ILE A 204 16.57 -4.17 23.02
N VAL A 205 17.55 -5.02 22.70
CA VAL A 205 18.49 -4.77 21.58
C VAL A 205 17.71 -4.63 20.26
N ARG A 206 16.78 -5.55 19.97
CA ARG A 206 15.96 -5.51 18.75
C ARG A 206 15.08 -4.27 18.71
N LEU A 207 14.46 -3.89 19.82
CA LEU A 207 13.61 -2.69 19.87
C LEU A 207 14.42 -1.42 19.65
N ARG A 208 15.62 -1.31 20.24
CA ARG A 208 16.53 -0.18 20.02
C ARG A 208 17.01 -0.10 18.56
N GLU A 209 17.32 -1.24 17.96
CA GLU A 209 17.67 -1.32 16.53
C GLU A 209 16.52 -0.83 15.66
N GLU A 210 15.28 -1.29 15.90
CA GLU A 210 14.09 -0.87 15.18
C GLU A 210 13.85 0.64 15.27
N ILE A 211 13.93 1.22 16.46
CA ILE A 211 13.74 2.67 16.65
C ILE A 211 14.83 3.46 15.91
N THR A 212 16.07 2.98 15.95
CA THR A 212 17.18 3.58 15.20
C THR A 212 16.91 3.53 13.70
N MET A 213 16.37 2.42 13.18
CA MET A 213 15.98 2.28 11.78
C MET A 213 14.84 3.24 11.43
N GLN A 214 13.84 3.41 12.31
CA GLN A 214 12.74 4.37 12.11
C GLN A 214 13.28 5.81 12.01
N ILE A 215 14.17 6.21 12.90
CA ILE A 215 14.81 7.54 12.87
C ILE A 215 15.60 7.75 11.57
N ASN A 216 16.36 6.75 11.14
CA ASN A 216 17.12 6.82 9.89
C ASN A 216 16.21 6.89 8.66
N ALA A 217 15.10 6.16 8.65
CA ALA A 217 14.10 6.22 7.60
C ALA A 217 13.44 7.63 7.51
N LEU A 218 13.13 8.24 8.64
CA LEU A 218 12.60 9.61 8.68
C LEU A 218 13.63 10.63 8.16
N LYS A 219 14.91 10.47 8.48
CA LYS A 219 16.00 11.32 7.93
C LYS A 219 16.14 11.13 6.41
N ALA A 220 16.05 9.89 5.92
CA ALA A 220 16.09 9.60 4.50
C ALA A 220 14.86 10.14 3.76
N LEU A 221 13.67 10.09 4.37
CA LEU A 221 12.46 10.71 3.87
C LEU A 221 12.61 12.22 3.70
N LYS A 222 13.20 12.91 4.70
CA LYS A 222 13.48 14.35 4.62
C LYS A 222 14.42 14.66 3.45
N LYS A 223 15.51 13.91 3.32
CA LYS A 223 16.47 14.06 2.22
C LYS A 223 15.84 13.80 0.84
N MET A 224 14.94 12.79 0.75
CA MET A 224 14.18 12.56 -0.48
C MET A 224 13.32 13.78 -0.84
N ALA A 225 12.56 14.35 0.10
CA ALA A 225 11.72 15.51 -0.14
C ALA A 225 12.55 16.74 -0.53
N GLU A 226 13.69 16.96 0.12
CA GLU A 226 14.65 18.04 -0.22
C GLU A 226 15.13 17.92 -1.67
N SER A 227 15.32 16.72 -2.21
CA SER A 227 15.71 16.54 -3.62
C SER A 227 14.65 17.07 -4.60
N TYR A 228 13.37 17.09 -4.19
CA TYR A 228 12.27 17.68 -4.94
C TYR A 228 12.05 19.19 -4.64
N GLY A 229 12.84 19.76 -3.73
CA GLY A 229 12.74 21.16 -3.34
C GLY A 229 11.73 21.45 -2.22
N PHE A 230 11.33 20.44 -1.44
CA PHE A 230 10.37 20.60 -0.34
C PHE A 230 11.03 20.40 1.03
N ASP A 231 10.66 21.25 1.98
CA ASP A 231 11.00 21.13 3.39
C ASP A 231 9.82 20.53 4.17
N ILE A 232 9.89 19.23 4.44
CA ILE A 232 8.90 18.50 5.23
C ILE A 232 9.25 18.39 6.72
N SER A 233 10.22 19.17 7.17
CA SER A 233 10.61 19.22 8.60
C SER A 233 9.48 19.69 9.50
N LYS A 234 8.59 20.52 8.96
CA LYS A 234 7.45 21.15 9.66
C LYS A 234 6.11 20.59 9.16
N PRO A 235 5.04 20.77 9.96
CA PRO A 235 3.68 20.47 9.53
C PRO A 235 3.29 21.17 8.24
N ALA A 236 2.42 20.55 7.44
CA ALA A 236 1.86 21.14 6.23
C ALA A 236 1.00 22.38 6.55
N THR A 237 1.18 23.43 5.77
CA THR A 237 0.47 24.71 5.95
C THR A 237 -0.79 24.83 5.09
N ASN A 238 -0.88 24.06 4.01
CA ASN A 238 -1.98 24.10 3.06
C ASN A 238 -2.29 22.70 2.49
N ALA A 239 -3.38 22.59 1.73
CA ALA A 239 -3.87 21.32 1.17
C ALA A 239 -2.85 20.67 0.23
N LYS A 240 -2.18 21.43 -0.63
CA LYS A 240 -1.16 20.93 -1.55
C LYS A 240 0.00 20.29 -0.79
N GLU A 241 0.49 20.96 0.24
CA GLU A 241 1.54 20.43 1.11
C GLU A 241 1.05 19.16 1.85
N ALA A 242 -0.17 19.17 2.38
CA ALA A 242 -0.71 18.01 3.10
C ALA A 242 -0.76 16.75 2.21
N ILE A 243 -1.21 16.89 0.97
CA ILE A 243 -1.24 15.79 0.00
C ILE A 243 0.19 15.38 -0.38
N GLN A 244 1.08 16.33 -0.64
CA GLN A 244 2.46 16.07 -1.05
C GLN A 244 3.28 15.40 0.05
N TRP A 245 3.19 15.86 1.33
CA TRP A 245 3.89 15.25 2.48
C TRP A 245 3.40 13.82 2.74
N LEU A 246 2.07 13.62 2.67
CA LEU A 246 1.47 12.31 2.79
C LEU A 246 1.95 11.36 1.68
N TYR A 247 1.97 11.85 0.44
CA TYR A 247 2.47 11.06 -0.69
C TYR A 247 3.96 10.73 -0.56
N PHE A 248 4.80 11.66 -0.11
CA PHE A 248 6.21 11.38 0.15
C PHE A 248 6.41 10.30 1.22
N ALA A 249 5.62 10.32 2.29
CA ALA A 249 5.65 9.29 3.32
C ALA A 249 5.28 7.91 2.74
N TYR A 250 4.24 7.84 1.93
CA TYR A 250 3.83 6.64 1.23
C TYR A 250 4.89 6.17 0.22
N LEU A 251 5.43 7.08 -0.57
CA LEU A 251 6.46 6.76 -1.55
C LEU A 251 7.73 6.23 -0.88
N ALA A 252 8.13 6.79 0.25
CA ALA A 252 9.27 6.30 1.03
C ALA A 252 9.05 4.85 1.48
N ALA A 253 7.87 4.54 2.02
CA ALA A 253 7.52 3.17 2.40
C ALA A 253 7.58 2.20 1.22
N THR A 254 7.09 2.59 0.04
CA THR A 254 7.14 1.76 -1.16
C THR A 254 8.54 1.60 -1.73
N LYS A 255 9.43 2.57 -1.53
CA LYS A 255 10.85 2.47 -1.92
C LYS A 255 11.67 1.54 -1.01
N ASP A 256 11.26 1.39 0.24
CA ASP A 256 11.98 0.56 1.20
C ASP A 256 11.45 -0.88 1.26
N GLN A 257 10.16 -1.07 1.08
CA GLN A 257 9.51 -2.37 1.18
C GLN A 257 9.26 -3.01 -0.19
N ASN A 258 9.78 -4.22 -0.39
CA ASN A 258 9.48 -5.03 -1.57
C ASN A 258 8.26 -5.91 -1.34
N GLY A 259 7.15 -5.62 -1.97
CA GLY A 259 5.98 -6.47 -1.91
C GLY A 259 4.70 -5.76 -2.33
N ALA A 260 3.67 -6.53 -2.54
CA ALA A 260 2.31 -6.05 -2.79
C ALA A 260 1.57 -5.75 -1.48
N ALA A 261 0.37 -5.18 -1.59
CA ALA A 261 -0.46 -4.72 -0.48
C ALA A 261 0.14 -3.52 0.28
N MET A 262 0.67 -2.57 -0.49
CA MET A 262 1.11 -1.26 0.02
C MET A 262 -0.09 -0.31 0.09
N SER A 263 -1.04 -0.62 0.97
CA SER A 263 -2.24 0.19 1.13
C SER A 263 -1.91 1.57 1.71
N ILE A 264 -2.59 2.60 1.23
CA ILE A 264 -2.39 3.97 1.71
C ILE A 264 -3.20 4.27 2.98
N GLY A 265 -4.22 3.47 3.21
CA GLY A 265 -5.00 3.49 4.44
C GLY A 265 -6.33 4.18 4.32
N ARG A 266 -6.54 5.24 5.09
CA ARG A 266 -7.77 6.01 5.18
C ARG A 266 -7.42 7.49 5.21
N VAL A 267 -7.14 8.05 4.04
CA VAL A 267 -6.60 9.42 3.93
C VAL A 267 -7.63 10.45 3.47
N SER A 268 -8.74 9.99 2.89
CA SER A 268 -9.79 10.82 2.31
C SER A 268 -10.28 11.91 3.27
N THR A 269 -10.79 11.53 4.44
CA THR A 269 -11.34 12.44 5.45
C THR A 269 -10.27 13.36 6.03
N PHE A 270 -9.05 12.85 6.22
CA PHE A 270 -7.93 13.65 6.71
C PHE A 270 -7.56 14.77 5.73
N LEU A 271 -7.42 14.46 4.46
CA LEU A 271 -7.07 15.44 3.42
C LEU A 271 -8.19 16.47 3.21
N ASP A 272 -9.45 16.05 3.34
CA ASP A 272 -10.60 16.95 3.25
C ASP A 272 -10.52 18.12 4.24
N ILE A 273 -10.01 17.89 5.44
CA ILE A 273 -9.86 18.92 6.48
C ILE A 273 -8.99 20.08 5.97
N TYR A 274 -7.89 19.78 5.30
CA TYR A 274 -7.01 20.80 4.72
C TYR A 274 -7.64 21.46 3.49
N ILE A 275 -8.26 20.66 2.63
CA ILE A 275 -8.90 21.14 1.38
C ILE A 275 -10.03 22.11 1.70
N GLU A 276 -10.97 21.70 2.55
CA GLU A 276 -12.14 22.53 2.89
C GLU A 276 -11.74 23.79 3.68
N ARG A 277 -10.71 23.69 4.53
CA ARG A 277 -10.15 24.88 5.19
C ARG A 277 -9.63 25.89 4.16
N ASP A 278 -8.88 25.43 3.17
CA ASP A 278 -8.22 26.31 2.19
C ASP A 278 -9.24 26.86 1.17
N ILE A 279 -10.27 26.11 0.82
CA ILE A 279 -11.42 26.59 0.03
C ILE A 279 -12.16 27.71 0.80
N LYS A 280 -12.46 27.49 2.08
CA LYS A 280 -13.13 28.49 2.93
C LYS A 280 -12.28 29.78 3.07
N ARG A 281 -10.96 29.67 3.03
CA ARG A 281 -10.03 30.79 3.07
C ARG A 281 -9.86 31.48 1.71
N GLY A 282 -10.41 30.95 0.63
CA GLY A 282 -10.27 31.46 -0.74
C GLY A 282 -8.88 31.28 -1.33
N VAL A 283 -8.05 30.37 -0.79
CA VAL A 283 -6.70 30.07 -1.30
C VAL A 283 -6.68 28.81 -2.18
N LEU A 284 -7.78 28.10 -2.26
CA LEU A 284 -7.97 26.94 -3.12
C LEU A 284 -9.40 26.99 -3.70
N THR A 285 -9.55 26.58 -4.96
CA THR A 285 -10.85 26.42 -5.62
C THR A 285 -11.24 24.94 -5.69
N GLU A 286 -12.51 24.62 -5.96
CA GLU A 286 -12.97 23.23 -6.19
C GLU A 286 -12.24 22.58 -7.37
N ILE A 287 -11.94 23.33 -8.43
CA ILE A 287 -11.19 22.85 -9.61
C ILE A 287 -9.76 22.46 -9.20
N GLU A 288 -9.07 23.31 -8.47
CA GLU A 288 -7.71 23.05 -8.01
C GLU A 288 -7.66 21.90 -6.99
N ALA A 289 -8.69 21.79 -6.14
CA ALA A 289 -8.81 20.68 -5.21
C ALA A 289 -8.94 19.32 -5.95
N GLN A 290 -9.78 19.26 -6.99
CA GLN A 290 -9.92 18.07 -7.83
C GLN A 290 -8.61 17.77 -8.58
N GLU A 291 -7.93 18.78 -9.14
CA GLU A 291 -6.66 18.62 -9.83
C GLU A 291 -5.59 18.03 -8.92
N LEU A 292 -5.48 18.48 -7.66
CA LEU A 292 -4.55 17.91 -6.68
C LEU A 292 -4.84 16.41 -6.43
N ILE A 293 -6.11 16.03 -6.30
CA ILE A 293 -6.50 14.63 -6.06
C ILE A 293 -6.29 13.78 -7.32
N ASP A 294 -6.59 14.30 -8.51
CA ASP A 294 -6.31 13.59 -9.76
C ASP A 294 -4.81 13.31 -9.91
N HIS A 295 -3.94 14.31 -9.66
CA HIS A 295 -2.50 14.14 -9.72
C HIS A 295 -1.96 13.19 -8.64
N PHE A 296 -2.54 13.22 -7.43
CA PHE A 296 -2.22 12.27 -6.39
C PHE A 296 -2.53 10.83 -6.83
N VAL A 297 -3.71 10.60 -7.39
CA VAL A 297 -4.10 9.26 -7.88
C VAL A 297 -3.23 8.82 -9.06
N MET A 298 -2.85 9.71 -9.98
CA MET A 298 -1.87 9.38 -11.03
C MET A 298 -0.58 8.84 -10.45
N LYS A 299 -0.07 9.45 -9.35
CA LYS A 299 1.15 9.00 -8.69
C LYS A 299 1.00 7.59 -8.09
N LEU A 300 -0.16 7.28 -7.54
CA LEU A 300 -0.43 5.93 -7.03
C LEU A 300 -0.46 4.89 -8.15
N ARG A 301 -0.96 5.26 -9.34
CA ARG A 301 -1.06 4.36 -10.51
C ARG A 301 0.27 3.99 -11.15
N ILE A 302 1.35 4.75 -10.91
CA ILE A 302 2.65 4.50 -11.56
C ILE A 302 3.64 3.73 -10.71
N ILE A 303 3.31 3.41 -9.47
CA ILE A 303 4.18 2.62 -8.60
C ILE A 303 4.04 1.14 -8.96
N ARG A 304 5.17 0.50 -9.28
CA ARG A 304 5.24 -0.88 -9.77
C ARG A 304 6.36 -1.65 -9.10
N PHE A 305 6.25 -2.97 -9.05
CA PHE A 305 7.34 -3.87 -8.68
C PHE A 305 7.85 -4.64 -9.89
N LEU A 306 9.13 -4.98 -9.89
CA LEU A 306 9.67 -5.92 -10.86
C LEU A 306 9.18 -7.33 -10.53
N ARG A 307 8.46 -7.95 -11.47
CA ARG A 307 7.95 -9.32 -11.39
C ARG A 307 8.22 -10.06 -12.70
N THR A 308 8.13 -11.38 -12.69
CA THR A 308 8.20 -12.19 -13.91
C THR A 308 6.87 -12.15 -14.67
N PRO A 309 6.86 -12.40 -16.00
CA PRO A 309 5.63 -12.44 -16.79
C PRO A 309 4.57 -13.42 -16.26
N GLU A 310 4.99 -14.55 -15.67
CA GLU A 310 4.09 -15.53 -15.06
C GLU A 310 3.36 -14.93 -13.86
N TYR A 311 4.06 -14.16 -13.05
CA TYR A 311 3.45 -13.45 -11.92
C TYR A 311 2.49 -12.37 -12.43
N ASP A 312 2.89 -11.60 -13.43
CA ASP A 312 2.08 -10.54 -14.01
C ASP A 312 0.78 -11.09 -14.63
N SER A 313 0.82 -12.27 -15.22
CA SER A 313 -0.37 -12.94 -15.75
C SER A 313 -1.40 -13.31 -14.68
N LEU A 314 -0.94 -13.64 -13.47
CA LEU A 314 -1.83 -13.96 -12.35
C LEU A 314 -2.50 -12.73 -11.73
N PHE A 315 -1.84 -11.57 -11.79
CA PHE A 315 -2.25 -10.36 -11.07
C PHE A 315 -2.54 -9.16 -11.98
N SER A 316 -2.66 -9.39 -13.29
CA SER A 316 -2.87 -8.34 -14.29
C SER A 316 -1.79 -7.25 -14.27
N GLY A 317 -0.53 -7.67 -14.14
CA GLY A 317 0.66 -6.82 -14.05
C GLY A 317 1.37 -6.93 -12.71
N ASP A 318 2.17 -5.93 -12.41
CA ASP A 318 2.99 -5.85 -11.20
C ASP A 318 2.63 -4.66 -10.27
N PRO A 319 1.33 -4.45 -9.97
CA PRO A 319 0.89 -3.37 -9.10
C PRO A 319 1.36 -3.56 -7.66
N VAL A 320 1.41 -2.46 -6.91
CA VAL A 320 1.68 -2.50 -5.46
C VAL A 320 0.42 -2.76 -4.63
N TRP A 321 -0.74 -2.79 -5.26
CA TRP A 321 -2.07 -2.91 -4.64
C TRP A 321 -2.29 -1.87 -3.55
N VAL A 322 -2.31 -0.63 -4.00
CA VAL A 322 -2.67 0.52 -3.20
C VAL A 322 -4.15 0.43 -2.89
N THR A 323 -4.50 0.37 -1.61
CA THR A 323 -5.91 0.42 -1.18
C THR A 323 -6.14 1.68 -0.38
N GLU A 324 -7.15 2.44 -0.76
CA GLU A 324 -7.71 3.55 0.01
C GLU A 324 -9.08 3.15 0.56
N SER A 325 -9.25 3.27 1.87
CA SER A 325 -10.51 2.98 2.56
C SER A 325 -11.30 4.26 2.74
N ILE A 326 -12.50 4.32 2.19
CA ILE A 326 -13.28 5.56 2.06
C ILE A 326 -14.61 5.46 2.82
N GLY A 327 -14.99 6.50 3.53
CA GLY A 327 -16.26 6.57 4.25
C GLY A 327 -16.22 5.77 5.56
N GLY A 328 -17.28 5.00 5.83
CA GLY A 328 -17.51 4.34 7.11
C GLY A 328 -18.03 5.31 8.18
N LEU A 329 -18.22 4.81 9.38
CA LEU A 329 -18.70 5.56 10.52
C LEU A 329 -17.61 5.75 11.58
N ASN A 330 -17.71 6.81 12.36
CA ASN A 330 -16.95 6.97 13.58
C ASN A 330 -17.62 6.19 14.76
N LYS A 331 -16.92 6.10 15.86
CA LYS A 331 -17.42 5.40 17.06
C LYS A 331 -18.70 6.00 17.66
N ASP A 332 -19.00 7.26 17.34
CA ASP A 332 -20.19 7.97 17.84
C ASP A 332 -21.37 7.88 16.84
N GLY A 333 -21.18 7.15 15.73
CA GLY A 333 -22.20 6.90 14.70
C GLY A 333 -22.29 7.96 13.60
N GLY A 334 -21.46 9.01 13.63
CA GLY A 334 -21.36 9.99 12.54
C GLY A 334 -20.60 9.41 11.35
N SER A 335 -20.89 9.90 10.14
CA SER A 335 -20.23 9.41 8.93
C SER A 335 -18.90 10.13 8.67
N TYR A 336 -17.88 9.37 8.27
CA TYR A 336 -16.61 9.92 7.77
C TYR A 336 -16.65 10.28 6.28
N VAL A 337 -17.80 10.23 5.64
CA VAL A 337 -17.97 10.72 4.26
C VAL A 337 -17.80 12.23 4.22
N THR A 338 -16.90 12.70 3.37
CA THR A 338 -16.59 14.12 3.14
C THR A 338 -16.64 14.42 1.64
N LYS A 339 -16.50 15.68 1.24
CA LYS A 339 -16.39 16.04 -0.18
C LYS A 339 -15.21 15.34 -0.85
N ASN A 340 -14.10 15.14 -0.14
CA ASN A 340 -12.94 14.46 -0.70
C ASN A 340 -13.19 12.96 -0.96
N SER A 341 -14.16 12.34 -0.26
CA SER A 341 -14.62 10.99 -0.59
C SER A 341 -15.18 10.94 -2.02
N PHE A 342 -16.00 11.92 -2.39
CA PHE A 342 -16.51 12.05 -3.75
C PHE A 342 -15.41 12.38 -4.77
N ARG A 343 -14.46 13.29 -4.44
CA ARG A 343 -13.33 13.65 -5.33
C ARG A 343 -12.47 12.44 -5.68
N LEU A 344 -12.19 11.55 -4.72
CA LEU A 344 -11.44 10.32 -4.97
C LEU A 344 -12.17 9.38 -5.92
N LEU A 345 -13.47 9.15 -5.74
CA LEU A 345 -14.25 8.34 -6.69
C LEU A 345 -14.33 9.00 -8.07
N HIS A 346 -14.40 10.34 -8.12
CA HIS A 346 -14.47 11.09 -9.36
C HIS A 346 -13.21 10.96 -10.23
N THR A 347 -12.08 10.61 -9.64
CA THR A 347 -10.86 10.32 -10.42
C THR A 347 -11.04 9.16 -11.40
N LEU A 348 -12.02 8.27 -11.17
CA LEU A 348 -12.38 7.20 -12.11
C LEU A 348 -13.02 7.72 -13.39
N TYR A 349 -13.65 8.91 -13.36
CA TYR A 349 -14.14 9.60 -14.55
C TYR A 349 -13.03 10.44 -15.19
N ASN A 350 -12.29 11.20 -14.39
CA ASN A 350 -11.26 12.11 -14.90
C ASN A 350 -10.04 11.37 -15.51
N LEU A 351 -9.66 10.22 -14.94
CA LEU A 351 -8.49 9.43 -15.35
C LEU A 351 -8.85 8.05 -15.93
N GLY A 352 -10.14 7.76 -16.03
CA GLY A 352 -10.64 6.45 -16.46
C GLY A 352 -10.61 5.38 -15.37
N ALA A 353 -11.42 4.34 -15.58
CA ALA A 353 -11.53 3.18 -14.72
C ALA A 353 -10.16 2.48 -14.53
N SER A 354 -9.85 2.05 -13.33
CA SER A 354 -8.58 1.40 -13.00
C SER A 354 -8.71 0.55 -11.73
N PRO A 355 -8.05 -0.59 -11.64
CA PRO A 355 -7.97 -1.38 -10.41
C PRO A 355 -7.06 -0.72 -9.35
N GLU A 356 -6.25 0.27 -9.73
CA GLU A 356 -5.34 0.99 -8.84
C GLU A 356 -5.64 2.51 -8.85
N PRO A 357 -5.70 3.14 -7.67
CA PRO A 357 -5.82 2.52 -6.35
C PRO A 357 -7.11 1.70 -6.22
N ASN A 358 -7.08 0.61 -5.44
CA ASN A 358 -8.30 -0.08 -5.06
C ASN A 358 -9.09 0.83 -4.09
N LEU A 359 -10.19 1.38 -4.58
CA LEU A 359 -11.06 2.25 -3.79
C LEU A 359 -12.09 1.40 -3.06
N THR A 360 -11.87 1.22 -1.75
CA THR A 360 -12.73 0.39 -0.90
C THR A 360 -13.68 1.28 -0.09
N VAL A 361 -14.96 1.19 -0.40
CA VAL A 361 -16.02 1.85 0.37
C VAL A 361 -16.29 1.04 1.65
N LEU A 362 -16.09 1.66 2.79
CA LEU A 362 -16.46 1.11 4.09
C LEU A 362 -17.97 1.33 4.26
N TRP A 363 -18.72 0.28 3.99
CA TRP A 363 -20.18 0.35 3.85
C TRP A 363 -20.90 0.19 5.19
N SER A 364 -21.88 1.09 5.42
CA SER A 364 -22.90 0.96 6.46
C SER A 364 -24.24 1.49 5.92
N GLU A 365 -25.34 0.92 6.37
CA GLU A 365 -26.67 1.43 6.03
C GLU A 365 -26.89 2.88 6.49
N LYS A 366 -26.17 3.32 7.53
CA LYS A 366 -26.26 4.66 8.12
C LYS A 366 -25.50 5.75 7.33
N LEU A 367 -24.80 5.38 6.27
CA LEU A 367 -24.09 6.35 5.41
C LEU A 367 -25.09 7.29 4.71
N PRO A 368 -24.66 8.54 4.37
CA PRO A 368 -25.50 9.50 3.67
C PRO A 368 -26.08 8.93 2.36
N GLU A 369 -27.35 9.18 2.11
CA GLU A 369 -28.07 8.60 0.96
C GLU A 369 -27.48 9.03 -0.39
N ASN A 370 -27.05 10.29 -0.52
CA ASN A 370 -26.42 10.78 -1.75
C ASN A 370 -25.06 10.10 -2.00
N TRP A 371 -24.30 9.80 -0.92
CA TRP A 371 -23.06 9.03 -1.05
C TRP A 371 -23.33 7.61 -1.55
N LYS A 372 -24.33 6.91 -0.98
CA LYS A 372 -24.70 5.55 -1.41
C LYS A 372 -25.10 5.53 -2.87
N LYS A 373 -25.91 6.51 -3.33
CA LYS A 373 -26.31 6.66 -4.73
C LYS A 373 -25.11 6.91 -5.64
N TYR A 374 -24.19 7.78 -5.23
CA TYR A 374 -22.99 8.06 -6.01
C TYR A 374 -22.07 6.85 -6.11
N CYS A 375 -21.84 6.11 -5.02
CA CYS A 375 -21.10 4.85 -5.05
C CYS A 375 -21.73 3.83 -6.01
N ALA A 376 -23.05 3.66 -5.97
CA ALA A 376 -23.74 2.76 -6.88
C ALA A 376 -23.57 3.18 -8.35
N LYS A 377 -23.72 4.48 -8.65
CA LYS A 377 -23.47 5.04 -9.99
C LYS A 377 -22.05 4.74 -10.47
N VAL A 378 -21.05 5.08 -9.66
CA VAL A 378 -19.63 4.85 -10.00
C VAL A 378 -19.35 3.36 -10.20
N SER A 379 -19.93 2.46 -9.38
CA SER A 379 -19.79 1.01 -9.54
C SER A 379 -20.35 0.52 -10.87
N ILE A 380 -21.53 1.02 -11.28
CA ILE A 380 -22.16 0.66 -12.55
C ILE A 380 -21.33 1.17 -13.73
N ASP A 381 -20.87 2.41 -13.66
CA ASP A 381 -20.17 3.07 -14.77
C ASP A 381 -18.74 2.55 -14.96
N THR A 382 -18.04 2.13 -13.89
CA THR A 382 -16.60 1.89 -13.93
C THR A 382 -16.16 0.49 -13.51
N SER A 383 -17.00 -0.26 -12.79
CA SER A 383 -16.65 -1.55 -12.19
C SER A 383 -15.34 -1.52 -11.34
N SER A 384 -15.02 -0.36 -10.73
CA SER A 384 -13.73 -0.10 -10.09
C SER A 384 -13.84 0.16 -8.58
N LEU A 385 -14.95 -0.18 -7.95
CA LEU A 385 -15.12 -0.05 -6.49
C LEU A 385 -15.22 -1.40 -5.81
N GLN A 386 -14.69 -1.45 -4.59
CA GLN A 386 -14.86 -2.55 -3.65
C GLN A 386 -15.67 -2.06 -2.44
N TYR A 387 -16.36 -2.96 -1.78
CA TYR A 387 -17.15 -2.68 -0.57
C TYR A 387 -16.77 -3.61 0.55
N GLU A 388 -16.61 -3.07 1.76
CA GLU A 388 -16.40 -3.81 2.99
C GLU A 388 -17.46 -3.43 4.02
N ASN A 389 -17.89 -4.39 4.83
CA ASN A 389 -18.90 -4.17 5.87
C ASN A 389 -18.28 -3.44 7.07
N ASP A 390 -18.47 -2.11 7.13
CA ASP A 390 -17.94 -1.27 8.21
C ASP A 390 -18.54 -1.60 9.58
N ASP A 391 -19.80 -1.99 9.62
CA ASP A 391 -20.47 -2.26 10.89
C ASP A 391 -19.86 -3.47 11.61
N LEU A 392 -19.44 -4.51 10.87
CA LEU A 392 -18.70 -5.65 11.41
C LEU A 392 -17.22 -5.33 11.71
N MET A 393 -16.56 -4.61 10.81
CA MET A 393 -15.12 -4.33 10.94
C MET A 393 -14.84 -3.35 12.08
N ARG A 394 -15.67 -2.33 12.25
CA ARG A 394 -15.51 -1.30 13.30
C ARG A 394 -15.58 -1.90 14.71
N ASP A 395 -16.39 -2.89 14.93
CA ASP A 395 -16.47 -3.56 16.23
C ASP A 395 -15.17 -4.27 16.62
N CYS A 396 -14.41 -4.73 15.63
CA CYS A 396 -13.13 -5.43 15.83
C CYS A 396 -11.91 -4.51 15.82
N PHE A 397 -11.92 -3.46 14.97
CA PHE A 397 -10.73 -2.66 14.64
C PHE A 397 -10.85 -1.17 15.00
N ASN A 398 -11.90 -0.76 15.70
CA ASN A 398 -12.26 0.63 15.97
C ASN A 398 -12.60 1.42 14.69
N ASP A 399 -12.66 2.73 14.81
CA ASP A 399 -13.04 3.64 13.71
C ASP A 399 -11.87 4.20 12.89
N ASP A 400 -10.63 3.79 13.19
CA ASP A 400 -9.42 4.22 12.46
C ASP A 400 -8.65 3.01 11.91
N TYR A 401 -9.35 2.17 11.16
CA TYR A 401 -8.76 1.06 10.42
C TYR A 401 -8.77 1.32 8.92
N GLY A 402 -7.93 0.60 8.21
CA GLY A 402 -7.91 0.53 6.76
C GLY A 402 -7.85 -0.92 6.28
N ILE A 403 -8.07 -1.11 5.00
CA ILE A 403 -8.01 -2.43 4.36
C ILE A 403 -6.64 -2.61 3.72
N ALA A 404 -5.94 -3.67 4.09
CA ALA A 404 -4.71 -4.08 3.41
C ALA A 404 -5.05 -4.96 2.22
N CYS A 405 -4.53 -4.60 1.04
CA CYS A 405 -4.80 -5.31 -0.20
C CYS A 405 -6.30 -5.27 -0.54
N CYS A 406 -6.99 -6.40 -0.44
CA CYS A 406 -8.39 -6.53 -0.83
C CYS A 406 -9.37 -6.65 0.35
N VAL A 407 -9.03 -7.35 1.45
CA VAL A 407 -10.02 -7.71 2.47
C VAL A 407 -9.49 -7.74 3.90
N SER A 408 -8.24 -7.37 4.14
CA SER A 408 -7.64 -7.55 5.47
C SER A 408 -7.64 -6.25 6.28
N PRO A 409 -8.55 -6.09 7.24
CA PRO A 409 -8.62 -4.90 8.06
C PRO A 409 -7.48 -4.88 9.10
N MET A 410 -6.98 -3.68 9.39
CA MET A 410 -6.04 -3.42 10.47
C MET A 410 -6.08 -1.96 10.91
N THR A 411 -5.85 -1.72 12.19
CA THR A 411 -5.71 -0.36 12.73
C THR A 411 -4.46 0.31 12.17
N LEU A 412 -4.62 1.50 11.61
CA LEU A 412 -3.57 2.23 10.92
C LEU A 412 -2.36 2.52 11.80
N GLY A 413 -1.19 2.13 11.35
CA GLY A 413 0.07 2.37 12.04
C GLY A 413 0.25 1.65 13.39
N LYS A 414 -0.65 0.71 13.75
CA LYS A 414 -0.64 0.03 15.05
C LYS A 414 -0.64 -1.49 14.96
N GLN A 415 -1.28 -2.06 13.95
CA GLN A 415 -1.38 -3.50 13.79
C GLN A 415 -0.57 -3.97 12.61
N MET A 416 -0.08 -5.20 12.72
CA MET A 416 0.67 -5.89 11.68
C MET A 416 -0.10 -7.13 11.25
N GLN A 417 -0.13 -7.38 9.95
CA GLN A 417 -0.66 -8.60 9.38
C GLN A 417 0.47 -9.52 8.93
N TYR A 418 0.36 -10.79 9.29
CA TYR A 418 1.15 -11.85 8.71
C TYR A 418 0.25 -12.75 7.86
N PHE A 419 0.67 -13.01 6.63
CA PHE A 419 0.11 -14.14 5.89
C PHE A 419 0.83 -15.40 6.35
N GLY A 420 0.08 -16.36 6.91
CA GLY A 420 0.64 -17.66 7.27
C GLY A 420 0.85 -18.51 6.05
N ALA A 421 -0.24 -19.02 5.50
CA ALA A 421 -0.25 -19.83 4.30
C ALA A 421 -1.68 -19.87 3.70
N ARG A 422 -1.77 -20.28 2.45
CA ARG A 422 -3.03 -20.60 1.78
C ARG A 422 -3.07 -22.08 1.50
N ALA A 423 -4.10 -22.77 1.97
CA ALA A 423 -4.36 -24.15 1.61
C ALA A 423 -5.19 -24.23 0.31
N ASN A 424 -4.78 -25.11 -0.57
CA ASN A 424 -5.50 -25.42 -1.81
C ASN A 424 -6.51 -26.54 -1.53
N LEU A 425 -7.76 -26.18 -1.26
CA LEU A 425 -8.81 -27.13 -0.94
C LEU A 425 -9.07 -28.16 -2.06
N PRO A 426 -9.11 -27.81 -3.37
CA PRO A 426 -9.16 -28.81 -4.43
C PRO A 426 -8.01 -29.84 -4.38
N LYS A 427 -6.80 -29.39 -4.05
CA LYS A 427 -5.67 -30.33 -3.86
C LYS A 427 -5.86 -31.25 -2.64
N ALA A 428 -6.39 -30.71 -1.54
CA ALA A 428 -6.72 -31.55 -0.37
C ALA A 428 -7.70 -32.65 -0.73
N LEU A 429 -8.75 -32.31 -1.48
CA LEU A 429 -9.72 -33.31 -2.02
C LEU A 429 -9.02 -34.34 -2.91
N LEU A 430 -8.17 -33.90 -3.85
CA LEU A 430 -7.45 -34.84 -4.73
C LEU A 430 -6.52 -35.76 -3.93
N TYR A 431 -5.88 -35.27 -2.87
CA TYR A 431 -5.01 -36.11 -2.03
C TYR A 431 -5.82 -37.13 -1.20
N ALA A 432 -6.98 -36.75 -0.69
CA ALA A 432 -7.88 -37.68 -0.04
C ALA A 432 -8.28 -38.83 -0.98
N ILE A 433 -8.58 -38.54 -2.26
CA ILE A 433 -8.93 -39.52 -3.27
C ILE A 433 -7.71 -40.36 -3.68
N ASN A 434 -6.56 -39.76 -3.88
CA ASN A 434 -5.36 -40.41 -4.44
C ASN A 434 -4.41 -41.02 -3.39
N GLY A 435 -4.82 -41.11 -2.14
CA GLY A 435 -3.99 -41.67 -1.06
C GLY A 435 -2.79 -40.78 -0.68
N GLY A 436 -2.91 -39.44 -0.89
CA GLY A 436 -1.89 -38.50 -0.53
C GLY A 436 -0.81 -38.25 -1.60
N ILE A 437 -0.99 -38.76 -2.80
CA ILE A 437 -0.06 -38.60 -3.93
C ILE A 437 -0.51 -37.41 -4.79
N ASP A 438 0.42 -36.50 -5.06
CA ASP A 438 0.17 -35.38 -5.95
C ASP A 438 -0.04 -35.86 -7.41
N GLU A 439 -1.12 -35.40 -8.03
CA GLU A 439 -1.52 -35.82 -9.37
C GLU A 439 -0.58 -35.37 -10.49
N LEU A 440 0.20 -34.30 -10.26
CA LEU A 440 1.14 -33.75 -11.23
C LEU A 440 2.56 -34.26 -11.03
N THR A 441 3.09 -34.16 -9.81
CA THR A 441 4.48 -34.50 -9.51
C THR A 441 4.69 -35.97 -9.21
N LYS A 442 3.59 -36.73 -8.95
CA LYS A 442 3.59 -38.14 -8.52
C LYS A 442 4.32 -38.39 -7.19
N VAL A 443 4.51 -37.37 -6.39
CA VAL A 443 5.20 -37.46 -5.10
C VAL A 443 4.19 -37.66 -3.98
N GLN A 444 4.52 -38.52 -2.99
CA GLN A 444 3.77 -38.62 -1.75
C GLN A 444 3.95 -37.36 -0.92
N VAL A 445 2.90 -36.57 -0.76
CA VAL A 445 2.90 -35.24 -0.09
C VAL A 445 2.39 -35.33 1.34
N THR A 446 1.30 -36.06 1.57
CA THR A 446 0.74 -36.35 2.90
C THR A 446 1.21 -37.70 3.42
N PRO A 447 0.91 -38.08 4.67
CA PRO A 447 1.01 -39.46 5.09
C PRO A 447 0.26 -40.38 4.11
N GLU A 448 0.75 -41.60 3.93
CA GLU A 448 0.12 -42.57 3.08
C GLU A 448 -1.29 -42.90 3.61
N MET A 449 -2.27 -42.85 2.74
CA MET A 449 -3.66 -43.14 3.03
C MET A 449 -4.20 -44.12 2.01
N PRO A 450 -5.17 -45.00 2.36
CA PRO A 450 -5.87 -45.84 1.38
C PRO A 450 -6.50 -44.94 0.31
N LYS A 451 -6.32 -45.27 -0.96
CA LYS A 451 -7.06 -44.64 -2.05
C LYS A 451 -8.55 -44.89 -1.90
N VAL A 452 -9.36 -43.95 -2.34
CA VAL A 452 -10.79 -44.21 -2.47
C VAL A 452 -11.00 -45.07 -3.70
N GLU A 453 -11.63 -46.22 -3.50
CA GLU A 453 -11.93 -47.19 -4.56
C GLU A 453 -13.45 -47.25 -4.77
N GLY A 454 -13.88 -47.48 -5.99
CA GLY A 454 -15.29 -47.64 -6.34
C GLY A 454 -15.70 -46.77 -7.54
N GLU A 455 -16.90 -47.03 -8.02
CA GLU A 455 -17.49 -46.30 -9.15
C GLU A 455 -17.97 -44.90 -8.74
N TYR A 456 -18.34 -44.76 -7.47
CA TYR A 456 -18.81 -43.50 -6.88
C TYR A 456 -17.99 -43.15 -5.64
N LEU A 457 -17.75 -41.85 -5.44
CA LEU A 457 -17.09 -41.34 -4.24
C LEU A 457 -18.13 -41.20 -3.12
N ASP A 458 -17.89 -41.82 -1.99
CA ASP A 458 -18.66 -41.58 -0.78
C ASP A 458 -18.13 -40.34 -0.06
N PHE A 459 -19.05 -39.48 0.39
CA PHE A 459 -18.65 -38.19 1.02
C PHE A 459 -17.86 -38.43 2.31
N ASP A 460 -18.34 -39.36 3.17
CA ASP A 460 -17.72 -39.60 4.47
C ASP A 460 -16.34 -40.24 4.32
N ASP A 461 -16.15 -41.13 3.32
CA ASP A 461 -14.84 -41.69 3.00
C ASP A 461 -13.83 -40.64 2.60
N VAL A 462 -14.25 -39.69 1.79
CA VAL A 462 -13.37 -38.59 1.33
C VAL A 462 -13.13 -37.56 2.44
N TRP A 463 -14.17 -37.20 3.20
CA TRP A 463 -14.11 -36.21 4.25
C TRP A 463 -13.21 -36.64 5.42
N ASN A 464 -13.23 -37.91 5.79
CA ASN A 464 -12.49 -38.46 6.92
C ASN A 464 -11.00 -38.76 6.61
N LYS A 465 -10.57 -38.52 5.39
CA LYS A 465 -9.17 -38.66 4.95
C LYS A 465 -8.49 -37.31 4.87
#